data_66341a69bd7425d34423957a7d7e39df
#
_entry.id   66341a69bd7425d34423957a7d7e39df
#
_cell.length_a   1.000
_cell.length_b   1.000
_cell.length_c   1.000
_cell.angle_alpha   90.00
_cell.angle_beta   90.00
_cell.angle_gamma   90.00
#
_symmetry.space_group_name_H-M   'P 1'
#
loop_
_entity.id
_entity.type
_entity.pdbx_description
1 polymer ?
#
loop_
_entity_poly.entity_id
_entity_poly.type
_entity_poly.pdbx_seq_one_letter_code
_entity_poly.pdbx_strand_id
1 'polypeptide(L)'
;MSQSEAMTQVESSKPYTIFTLSQKALIVTIISFAATLSGFASNIYFPALPQIADDLSVSTSLINLTVTCYLIFQGLSPTLWGSLSDTKGRRITYICTLVVFLGACIGLAETRNYAQLLVLRCVQSTGSASTIALGAGVLGDITTREERAGYMGIFQGGLLMPVAIGPVIGGVLSDKMGWRSVFWFLTIYGGACVLVIVLVLPETLRSMVGNGAEEPKRYAMSPLALYQRKKHFRQDTNPSAEGEKPAPKRTDFLGPAKILFHWNTFCAIFYVAVHYAAWQMVLTAVSVLVKQKYHTSEIQVGLIFLANGAGSIIGTVLVGRFLDYDYRRILRKYGGDEQRMPIEKARLRTVWLWSALECVSVLIFGWTVDQGVHISVPIICFFVLGWAAISLQSVISTYLVDIHHTQSASATASLNLVRCLLGAGGTAVVGPLINSIHVGWTFTLLTGIMLVLGGLALVQIMFGDAWRQRREHNSPSEMEGQRNV
;
A
#
# COMPACT_ATOMS: atom_id res chain seq x y z
N MET A 1 -5.95 54.81 -27.35
CA MET A 1 -5.78 53.48 -26.72
C MET A 1 -5.98 53.68 -25.24
N SER A 2 -7.12 53.26 -24.75
CA SER A 2 -7.66 53.66 -23.46
C SER A 2 -7.10 52.80 -22.33
N GLN A 3 -6.89 53.44 -21.17
CA GLN A 3 -6.52 52.82 -19.88
C GLN A 3 -7.50 51.73 -19.39
N SER A 4 -8.55 51.45 -20.18
CA SER A 4 -9.54 50.41 -19.89
C SER A 4 -9.09 48.96 -20.20
N GLU A 5 -8.07 48.79 -21.05
CA GLU A 5 -7.58 47.44 -21.44
C GLU A 5 -6.53 46.85 -20.49
N ALA A 6 -5.96 47.67 -19.62
CA ALA A 6 -4.96 47.23 -18.65
C ALA A 6 -5.55 46.71 -17.32
N MET A 7 -6.86 46.84 -17.11
CA MET A 7 -7.54 46.38 -15.87
C MET A 7 -8.19 45.00 -15.98
N THR A 8 -8.09 44.28 -17.10
CA THR A 8 -8.86 43.05 -17.32
C THR A 8 -8.05 41.74 -17.19
N GLN A 9 -6.84 41.78 -16.63
CA GLN A 9 -6.03 40.56 -16.46
C GLN A 9 -5.37 40.44 -15.07
N VAL A 10 -6.11 40.61 -14.02
CA VAL A 10 -5.82 39.99 -12.74
C VAL A 10 -7.06 39.23 -12.32
N GLU A 11 -7.45 38.23 -13.08
CA GLU A 11 -8.17 37.09 -12.53
C GLU A 11 -7.26 36.49 -11.46
N SER A 12 -7.51 36.83 -10.19
CA SER A 12 -6.86 36.21 -9.06
C SER A 12 -7.22 34.73 -9.10
N SER A 13 -6.33 33.94 -9.66
CA SER A 13 -6.47 32.48 -9.67
C SER A 13 -6.69 32.03 -8.22
N LYS A 14 -7.88 31.53 -7.91
CA LYS A 14 -8.22 31.05 -6.57
C LYS A 14 -7.15 30.05 -6.12
N PRO A 15 -6.65 30.14 -4.89
CA PRO A 15 -5.62 29.21 -4.42
C PRO A 15 -6.16 27.78 -4.51
N TYR A 16 -5.30 26.86 -4.95
CA TYR A 16 -5.65 25.45 -5.10
C TYR A 16 -6.26 24.84 -3.83
N THR A 17 -5.83 25.30 -2.65
CA THR A 17 -6.34 24.92 -1.33
C THR A 17 -6.16 26.06 -0.35
N ILE A 18 -7.07 26.16 0.61
CA ILE A 18 -7.00 27.16 1.70
C ILE A 18 -6.11 26.68 2.86
N PHE A 19 -5.71 25.39 2.88
CA PHE A 19 -4.92 24.83 3.98
C PHE A 19 -3.51 25.42 4.00
N THR A 20 -3.11 25.96 5.16
CA THR A 20 -1.73 26.41 5.40
C THR A 20 -0.76 25.24 5.45
N LEU A 21 0.56 25.50 5.31
CA LEU A 21 1.59 24.46 5.39
C LEU A 21 1.51 23.65 6.69
N SER A 22 1.25 24.31 7.83
CA SER A 22 1.10 23.62 9.12
C SER A 22 -0.14 22.73 9.17
N GLN A 23 -1.26 23.17 8.59
CA GLN A 23 -2.47 22.37 8.49
C GLN A 23 -2.27 21.17 7.55
N LYS A 24 -1.64 21.36 6.40
CA LYS A 24 -1.28 20.26 5.49
C LYS A 24 -0.39 19.23 6.21
N ALA A 25 0.66 19.69 6.92
CA ALA A 25 1.54 18.81 7.67
C ALA A 25 0.78 18.03 8.75
N LEU A 26 -0.12 18.67 9.48
CA LEU A 26 -0.96 18.02 10.49
C LEU A 26 -1.87 16.96 9.87
N ILE A 27 -2.58 17.28 8.78
CA ILE A 27 -3.45 16.34 8.06
C ILE A 27 -2.62 15.15 7.56
N VAL A 28 -1.46 15.40 6.93
CA VAL A 28 -0.57 14.35 6.43
C VAL A 28 -0.09 13.44 7.57
N THR A 29 0.27 14.01 8.72
CA THR A 29 0.67 13.22 9.89
C THR A 29 -0.47 12.32 10.38
N ILE A 30 -1.70 12.83 10.47
CA ILE A 30 -2.87 12.07 10.91
C ILE A 30 -3.17 10.91 9.95
N ILE A 31 -3.22 11.18 8.63
CA ILE A 31 -3.51 10.12 7.66
C ILE A 31 -2.38 9.10 7.54
N SER A 32 -1.12 9.52 7.70
CA SER A 32 0.04 8.61 7.74
C SER A 32 -0.04 7.70 8.97
N PHE A 33 -0.35 8.26 10.14
CA PHE A 33 -0.55 7.49 11.36
C PHE A 33 -1.70 6.49 11.23
N ALA A 34 -2.83 6.89 10.63
CA ALA A 34 -3.95 5.98 10.36
C ALA A 34 -3.59 4.88 9.34
N ALA A 35 -2.78 5.21 8.34
CA ALA A 35 -2.37 4.24 7.33
C ALA A 35 -1.39 3.17 7.85
N THR A 36 -0.54 3.51 8.85
CA THR A 36 0.34 2.52 9.50
C THR A 36 -0.44 1.40 10.19
N LEU A 37 -1.70 1.65 10.56
CA LEU A 37 -2.58 0.66 11.19
C LEU A 37 -2.78 -0.58 10.32
N SER A 38 -2.91 -0.40 8.99
CA SER A 38 -2.99 -1.52 8.04
C SER A 38 -1.72 -2.36 8.03
N GLY A 39 -0.57 -1.70 8.06
CA GLY A 39 0.72 -2.37 8.15
C GLY A 39 0.92 -3.12 9.47
N PHE A 40 0.56 -2.51 10.60
CA PHE A 40 0.60 -3.18 11.90
C PHE A 40 -0.33 -4.40 11.95
N ALA A 41 -1.60 -4.26 11.55
CA ALA A 41 -2.56 -5.35 11.56
C ALA A 41 -2.13 -6.56 10.71
N SER A 42 -1.38 -6.32 9.63
CA SER A 42 -0.82 -7.37 8.77
C SER A 42 0.41 -8.04 9.40
N ASN A 43 1.36 -7.26 9.92
CA ASN A 43 2.69 -7.75 10.27
C ASN A 43 2.84 -8.18 11.74
N ILE A 44 2.14 -7.56 12.67
CA ILE A 44 2.20 -7.86 14.12
C ILE A 44 1.73 -9.28 14.46
N TYR A 45 0.95 -9.87 13.56
CA TYR A 45 0.33 -11.16 13.72
C TYR A 45 1.28 -12.35 13.47
N PHE A 46 2.32 -12.16 12.64
CA PHE A 46 3.19 -13.27 12.23
C PHE A 46 3.89 -14.00 13.39
N PRO A 47 4.50 -13.35 14.39
CA PRO A 47 5.13 -14.06 15.50
C PRO A 47 4.16 -14.85 16.36
N ALA A 48 2.90 -14.43 16.41
CA ALA A 48 1.86 -15.09 17.21
C ALA A 48 1.27 -16.35 16.56
N LEU A 49 1.50 -16.58 15.25
CA LEU A 49 0.88 -17.70 14.52
C LEU A 49 1.04 -19.07 15.18
N PRO A 50 2.26 -19.48 15.63
CA PRO A 50 2.41 -20.78 16.27
C PRO A 50 1.66 -20.88 17.59
N GLN A 51 1.67 -19.81 18.42
CA GLN A 51 0.99 -19.79 19.70
C GLN A 51 -0.54 -19.88 19.54
N ILE A 52 -1.09 -19.23 18.51
CA ILE A 52 -2.52 -19.30 18.19
C ILE A 52 -2.90 -20.71 17.73
N ALA A 53 -2.07 -21.37 16.93
CA ALA A 53 -2.29 -22.75 16.49
C ALA A 53 -2.37 -23.70 17.68
N ASP A 54 -1.44 -23.58 18.63
CA ASP A 54 -1.38 -24.38 19.85
C ASP A 54 -2.59 -24.11 20.77
N ASP A 55 -2.94 -22.85 21.02
CA ASP A 55 -4.04 -22.43 21.91
C ASP A 55 -5.42 -22.85 21.38
N LEU A 56 -5.64 -22.77 20.07
CA LEU A 56 -6.89 -23.20 19.43
C LEU A 56 -6.88 -24.67 19.00
N SER A 57 -5.79 -25.40 19.25
CA SER A 57 -5.62 -26.81 18.89
C SER A 57 -5.91 -27.10 17.41
N VAL A 58 -5.43 -26.24 16.52
CA VAL A 58 -5.58 -26.36 15.06
C VAL A 58 -4.24 -26.48 14.36
N SER A 59 -4.23 -27.05 13.15
CA SER A 59 -3.01 -27.16 12.36
C SER A 59 -2.48 -25.79 11.93
N THR A 60 -1.16 -25.69 11.76
CA THR A 60 -0.51 -24.49 11.25
C THR A 60 -1.01 -24.08 9.85
N SER A 61 -1.41 -25.06 9.04
CA SER A 61 -2.03 -24.80 7.72
C SER A 61 -3.37 -24.06 7.85
N LEU A 62 -4.21 -24.43 8.84
CA LEU A 62 -5.45 -23.72 9.10
C LEU A 62 -5.20 -22.30 9.61
N ILE A 63 -4.21 -22.10 10.47
CA ILE A 63 -3.86 -20.74 10.92
C ILE A 63 -3.34 -19.89 9.76
N ASN A 64 -2.57 -20.44 8.82
CA ASN A 64 -2.13 -19.72 7.62
C ASN A 64 -3.31 -19.24 6.75
N LEU A 65 -4.45 -19.96 6.75
CA LEU A 65 -5.66 -19.49 6.05
C LEU A 65 -6.21 -18.18 6.63
N THR A 66 -5.95 -17.87 7.91
CA THR A 66 -6.33 -16.56 8.47
C THR A 66 -5.53 -15.41 7.87
N VAL A 67 -4.27 -15.64 7.50
CA VAL A 67 -3.43 -14.70 6.73
C VAL A 67 -3.94 -14.61 5.29
N THR A 68 -4.26 -15.75 4.69
CA THR A 68 -4.85 -15.82 3.34
C THR A 68 -6.12 -14.98 3.23
N CYS A 69 -7.08 -15.20 4.13
CA CYS A 69 -8.33 -14.44 4.15
C CYS A 69 -8.08 -12.94 4.37
N TYR A 70 -7.16 -12.59 5.27
CA TYR A 70 -6.75 -11.20 5.47
C TYR A 70 -6.26 -10.56 4.17
N LEU A 71 -5.39 -11.23 3.40
CA LEU A 71 -4.86 -10.73 2.14
C LEU A 71 -5.94 -10.58 1.05
N ILE A 72 -6.89 -11.54 0.96
CA ILE A 72 -8.02 -11.43 0.01
C ILE A 72 -8.80 -10.13 0.25
N PHE A 73 -9.19 -9.90 1.50
CA PHE A 73 -9.96 -8.69 1.85
C PHE A 73 -9.11 -7.43 1.78
N GLN A 74 -7.79 -7.52 2.00
CA GLN A 74 -6.85 -6.42 1.78
C GLN A 74 -6.79 -5.98 0.31
N GLY A 75 -6.93 -6.92 -0.62
CA GLY A 75 -7.01 -6.62 -2.06
C GLY A 75 -8.35 -6.00 -2.47
N LEU A 76 -9.45 -6.53 -1.95
CA LEU A 76 -10.81 -6.16 -2.36
C LEU A 76 -11.35 -4.89 -1.67
N SER A 77 -11.06 -4.71 -0.39
CA SER A 77 -11.64 -3.66 0.45
C SER A 77 -11.41 -2.22 -0.05
N PRO A 78 -10.22 -1.84 -0.55
CA PRO A 78 -9.98 -0.48 -1.02
C PRO A 78 -10.89 -0.06 -2.18
N THR A 79 -11.34 -0.98 -3.01
CA THR A 79 -12.27 -0.68 -4.12
C THR A 79 -13.65 -0.28 -3.60
N LEU A 80 -14.15 -0.94 -2.56
CA LEU A 80 -15.44 -0.65 -1.96
C LEU A 80 -15.42 0.67 -1.19
N TRP A 81 -14.48 0.81 -0.25
CA TRP A 81 -14.37 1.99 0.60
C TRP A 81 -13.87 3.22 -0.16
N GLY A 82 -13.02 3.05 -1.18
CA GLY A 82 -12.59 4.12 -2.06
C GLY A 82 -13.78 4.78 -2.75
N SER A 83 -14.66 3.98 -3.34
CA SER A 83 -15.91 4.44 -3.97
C SER A 83 -16.81 5.18 -3.00
N LEU A 84 -16.98 4.66 -1.79
CA LEU A 84 -17.76 5.31 -0.76
C LEU A 84 -17.15 6.66 -0.35
N SER A 85 -15.83 6.72 -0.26
CA SER A 85 -15.07 7.92 0.06
C SER A 85 -15.25 9.03 -0.98
N ASP A 86 -15.28 8.67 -2.26
CA ASP A 86 -15.47 9.62 -3.37
C ASP A 86 -16.89 10.19 -3.44
N THR A 87 -17.86 9.53 -2.80
CA THR A 87 -19.28 9.93 -2.82
C THR A 87 -19.79 10.52 -1.51
N LYS A 88 -19.38 9.95 -0.38
CA LYS A 88 -19.90 10.30 0.96
C LYS A 88 -18.95 11.19 1.77
N GLY A 89 -17.71 11.36 1.33
CA GLY A 89 -16.68 12.14 1.99
C GLY A 89 -15.54 11.31 2.57
N ARG A 90 -14.37 11.91 2.62
CA ARG A 90 -13.13 11.25 3.11
C ARG A 90 -13.21 10.95 4.59
N ARG A 91 -13.56 11.96 5.39
CA ARG A 91 -13.60 11.88 6.85
C ARG A 91 -14.56 10.80 7.37
N ILE A 92 -15.78 10.78 6.84
CA ILE A 92 -16.80 9.81 7.28
C ILE A 92 -16.37 8.40 6.93
N THR A 93 -15.86 8.20 5.73
CA THR A 93 -15.38 6.88 5.30
C THR A 93 -14.23 6.40 6.18
N TYR A 94 -13.29 7.28 6.58
CA TYR A 94 -12.27 6.93 7.57
C TYR A 94 -12.85 6.49 8.90
N ILE A 95 -13.83 7.21 9.44
CA ILE A 95 -14.47 6.85 10.71
C ILE A 95 -15.15 5.48 10.59
N CYS A 96 -15.93 5.25 9.53
CA CYS A 96 -16.62 3.97 9.33
C CYS A 96 -15.65 2.79 9.22
N THR A 97 -14.58 2.93 8.40
CA THR A 97 -13.58 1.86 8.22
C THR A 97 -12.87 1.53 9.53
N LEU A 98 -12.49 2.54 10.30
CA LEU A 98 -11.79 2.35 11.57
C LEU A 98 -12.70 1.81 12.67
N VAL A 99 -13.99 2.16 12.69
CA VAL A 99 -14.97 1.58 13.61
C VAL A 99 -15.17 0.08 13.32
N VAL A 100 -15.26 -0.30 12.04
CA VAL A 100 -15.29 -1.72 11.62
C VAL A 100 -14.02 -2.44 12.07
N PHE A 101 -12.85 -1.82 11.90
CA PHE A 101 -11.58 -2.36 12.36
C PHE A 101 -11.54 -2.57 13.88
N LEU A 102 -11.97 -1.57 14.66
CA LEU A 102 -12.01 -1.65 16.12
C LEU A 102 -12.91 -2.78 16.60
N GLY A 103 -14.14 -2.87 16.06
CA GLY A 103 -15.05 -3.95 16.41
C GLY A 103 -14.47 -5.34 16.12
N ALA A 104 -13.77 -5.47 14.98
CA ALA A 104 -13.08 -6.71 14.64
C ALA A 104 -11.92 -7.02 15.60
N CYS A 105 -11.12 -6.02 16.00
CA CYS A 105 -10.00 -6.22 16.92
C CYS A 105 -10.48 -6.63 18.32
N ILE A 106 -11.55 -6.01 18.84
CA ILE A 106 -12.16 -6.41 20.12
C ILE A 106 -12.65 -7.86 20.02
N GLY A 107 -13.38 -8.21 18.94
CA GLY A 107 -13.83 -9.58 18.73
C GLY A 107 -12.69 -10.59 18.63
N LEU A 108 -11.57 -10.22 17.97
CA LEU A 108 -10.38 -11.06 17.86
C LEU A 108 -9.67 -11.27 19.20
N ALA A 109 -9.63 -10.25 20.06
CA ALA A 109 -9.08 -10.36 21.39
C ALA A 109 -9.88 -11.35 22.30
N GLU A 110 -11.19 -11.44 22.08
CA GLU A 110 -12.10 -12.31 22.83
C GLU A 110 -12.40 -13.66 22.12
N THR A 111 -11.71 -13.94 21.02
CA THR A 111 -11.93 -15.14 20.19
C THR A 111 -11.58 -16.42 20.96
N ARG A 112 -12.49 -17.41 20.87
CA ARG A 112 -12.36 -18.71 21.52
C ARG A 112 -12.29 -19.90 20.56
N ASN A 113 -12.61 -19.70 19.28
CA ASN A 113 -12.58 -20.76 18.28
C ASN A 113 -12.06 -20.25 16.92
N TYR A 114 -11.60 -21.19 16.11
CA TYR A 114 -10.99 -20.92 14.81
C TYR A 114 -11.94 -20.21 13.83
N ALA A 115 -13.22 -20.57 13.79
CA ALA A 115 -14.17 -19.98 12.86
C ALA A 115 -14.38 -18.48 13.15
N GLN A 116 -14.48 -18.09 14.42
CA GLN A 116 -14.54 -16.68 14.81
C GLN A 116 -13.25 -15.93 14.41
N LEU A 117 -12.08 -16.53 14.66
CA LEU A 117 -10.80 -15.96 14.26
C LEU A 117 -10.78 -15.66 12.76
N LEU A 118 -11.17 -16.63 11.93
CA LEU A 118 -11.16 -16.52 10.48
C LEU A 118 -12.06 -15.39 9.98
N VAL A 119 -13.32 -15.37 10.41
CA VAL A 119 -14.31 -14.35 10.00
C VAL A 119 -13.88 -12.95 10.47
N LEU A 120 -13.45 -12.82 11.72
CA LEU A 120 -13.04 -11.53 12.27
C LEU A 120 -11.75 -11.01 11.62
N ARG A 121 -10.84 -11.88 11.16
CA ARG A 121 -9.68 -11.47 10.35
C ARG A 121 -10.09 -10.89 9.00
N CYS A 122 -11.14 -11.42 8.36
CA CYS A 122 -11.69 -10.82 7.13
C CYS A 122 -12.25 -9.41 7.41
N VAL A 123 -13.03 -9.27 8.48
CA VAL A 123 -13.62 -7.97 8.88
C VAL A 123 -12.53 -6.96 9.26
N GLN A 124 -11.52 -7.38 10.01
CA GLN A 124 -10.38 -6.56 10.40
C GLN A 124 -9.63 -6.02 9.17
N SER A 125 -9.37 -6.88 8.19
CA SER A 125 -8.73 -6.48 6.93
C SER A 125 -9.57 -5.47 6.16
N THR A 126 -10.90 -5.69 6.11
CA THR A 126 -11.83 -4.76 5.45
C THR A 126 -11.77 -3.35 6.03
N GLY A 127 -11.61 -3.22 7.35
CA GLY A 127 -11.48 -1.94 8.02
C GLY A 127 -10.10 -1.28 7.86
N SER A 128 -9.01 -2.06 7.91
CA SER A 128 -7.65 -1.50 7.91
C SER A 128 -7.10 -1.17 6.52
N ALA A 129 -7.33 -2.03 5.52
CA ALA A 129 -6.68 -1.94 4.21
C ALA A 129 -7.01 -0.65 3.46
N SER A 130 -8.20 -0.13 3.65
CA SER A 130 -8.69 1.06 2.96
C SER A 130 -8.05 2.36 3.43
N THR A 131 -7.44 2.38 4.63
CA THR A 131 -6.81 3.59 5.19
C THR A 131 -5.68 4.13 4.31
N ILE A 132 -4.98 3.25 3.59
CA ILE A 132 -3.91 3.62 2.65
C ILE A 132 -4.50 4.34 1.42
N ALA A 133 -5.55 3.78 0.83
CA ALA A 133 -6.20 4.38 -0.34
C ALA A 133 -6.88 5.71 0.00
N LEU A 134 -7.54 5.77 1.16
CA LEU A 134 -8.15 6.99 1.68
C LEU A 134 -7.12 8.09 1.93
N GLY A 135 -5.94 7.75 2.51
CA GLY A 135 -4.85 8.67 2.75
C GLY A 135 -4.29 9.27 1.47
N ALA A 136 -4.07 8.43 0.45
CA ALA A 136 -3.65 8.90 -0.87
C ALA A 136 -4.69 9.83 -1.51
N GLY A 137 -6.00 9.54 -1.32
CA GLY A 137 -7.10 10.41 -1.75
C GLY A 137 -7.08 11.78 -1.07
N VAL A 138 -6.95 11.81 0.26
CA VAL A 138 -6.84 13.05 1.04
C VAL A 138 -5.64 13.89 0.58
N LEU A 139 -4.46 13.25 0.37
CA LEU A 139 -3.28 13.93 -0.16
C LEU A 139 -3.56 14.56 -1.53
N GLY A 140 -4.24 13.83 -2.42
CA GLY A 140 -4.64 14.34 -3.73
C GLY A 140 -5.54 15.57 -3.64
N ASP A 141 -6.42 15.61 -2.61
CA ASP A 141 -7.37 16.70 -2.40
C ASP A 141 -6.72 17.98 -1.86
N ILE A 142 -5.69 17.89 -1.00
CA ILE A 142 -5.07 19.02 -0.30
C ILE A 142 -3.75 19.54 -0.90
N THR A 143 -3.10 18.78 -1.79
CA THR A 143 -1.77 19.14 -2.33
C THR A 143 -1.82 19.45 -3.82
N THR A 144 -1.05 20.46 -4.26
CA THR A 144 -0.79 20.72 -5.69
C THR A 144 0.03 19.59 -6.31
N ARG A 145 0.09 19.52 -7.63
CA ARG A 145 0.92 18.51 -8.34
C ARG A 145 2.41 18.61 -7.95
N GLU A 146 2.91 19.83 -7.75
CA GLU A 146 4.31 20.11 -7.39
C GLU A 146 4.64 19.64 -5.96
N GLU A 147 3.76 19.91 -4.98
CA GLU A 147 3.97 19.55 -3.58
C GLU A 147 3.70 18.06 -3.28
N ARG A 148 2.84 17.43 -4.10
CA ARG A 148 2.30 16.08 -3.86
C ARG A 148 3.39 15.04 -3.69
N ALA A 149 4.45 15.09 -4.49
CA ALA A 149 5.53 14.11 -4.44
C ALA A 149 6.23 14.09 -3.06
N GLY A 150 6.49 15.26 -2.47
CA GLY A 150 7.10 15.36 -1.15
C GLY A 150 6.23 14.77 -0.04
N TYR A 151 4.94 15.17 -0.02
CA TYR A 151 4.01 14.66 0.98
C TYR A 151 3.69 13.16 0.82
N MET A 152 3.62 12.66 -0.42
CA MET A 152 3.49 11.22 -0.68
C MET A 152 4.71 10.45 -0.20
N GLY A 153 5.91 11.01 -0.33
CA GLY A 153 7.14 10.42 0.21
C GLY A 153 7.07 10.23 1.73
N ILE A 154 6.61 11.24 2.46
CA ILE A 154 6.41 11.17 3.92
C ILE A 154 5.36 10.11 4.27
N PHE A 155 4.23 10.13 3.57
CA PHE A 155 3.13 9.18 3.77
C PHE A 155 3.58 7.73 3.54
N GLN A 156 4.28 7.46 2.44
CA GLN A 156 4.79 6.13 2.09
C GLN A 156 5.91 5.68 3.04
N GLY A 157 6.77 6.61 3.48
CA GLY A 157 7.80 6.32 4.49
C GLY A 157 7.19 5.81 5.80
N GLY A 158 6.06 6.39 6.22
CA GLY A 158 5.32 5.93 7.40
C GLY A 158 4.83 4.48 7.27
N LEU A 159 4.44 4.03 6.07
CA LEU A 159 3.95 2.67 5.84
C LEU A 159 5.01 1.57 6.00
N LEU A 160 6.28 1.91 5.97
CA LEU A 160 7.37 0.94 6.14
C LEU A 160 7.66 0.62 7.62
N MET A 161 7.34 1.55 8.52
CA MET A 161 7.57 1.39 9.96
C MET A 161 6.92 0.11 10.53
N PRO A 162 5.64 -0.19 10.24
CA PRO A 162 4.99 -1.40 10.73
C PRO A 162 5.61 -2.72 10.22
N VAL A 163 6.23 -2.72 9.05
CA VAL A 163 6.89 -3.91 8.50
C VAL A 163 8.10 -4.29 9.35
N ALA A 164 8.83 -3.29 9.83
CA ALA A 164 10.02 -3.51 10.67
C ALA A 164 9.65 -3.74 12.15
N ILE A 165 8.82 -2.86 12.73
CA ILE A 165 8.57 -2.81 14.17
C ILE A 165 7.37 -3.66 14.57
N GLY A 166 6.40 -3.87 13.67
CA GLY A 166 5.18 -4.62 13.95
C GLY A 166 5.44 -6.02 14.52
N PRO A 167 6.23 -6.87 13.86
CA PRO A 167 6.53 -8.20 14.37
C PRO A 167 7.31 -8.19 15.69
N VAL A 168 8.15 -7.19 15.95
CA VAL A 168 8.86 -7.04 17.24
C VAL A 168 7.86 -6.80 18.36
N ILE A 169 6.94 -5.84 18.16
CA ILE A 169 5.87 -5.57 19.15
C ILE A 169 4.99 -6.82 19.31
N GLY A 170 4.62 -7.48 18.20
CA GLY A 170 3.83 -8.70 18.22
C GLY A 170 4.50 -9.83 18.98
N GLY A 171 5.80 -10.04 18.77
CA GLY A 171 6.60 -11.04 19.48
C GLY A 171 6.66 -10.79 20.99
N VAL A 172 6.94 -9.53 21.38
CA VAL A 172 7.00 -9.14 22.81
C VAL A 172 5.63 -9.31 23.49
N LEU A 173 4.57 -8.83 22.85
CA LEU A 173 3.21 -8.94 23.38
C LEU A 173 2.77 -10.40 23.50
N SER A 174 3.00 -11.22 22.47
CA SER A 174 2.64 -12.63 22.48
C SER A 174 3.40 -13.43 23.54
N ASP A 175 4.70 -13.17 23.68
CA ASP A 175 5.56 -13.87 24.66
C ASP A 175 5.18 -13.54 26.11
N LYS A 176 4.92 -12.26 26.43
CA LYS A 176 4.71 -11.78 27.80
C LYS A 176 3.26 -11.79 28.25
N MET A 177 2.33 -11.53 27.34
CA MET A 177 0.90 -11.30 27.66
C MET A 177 -0.04 -12.22 26.88
N GLY A 178 0.52 -13.10 26.03
CA GLY A 178 -0.25 -13.97 25.16
C GLY A 178 -0.74 -13.27 23.88
N TRP A 179 -1.03 -14.04 22.84
CA TRP A 179 -1.37 -13.55 21.51
C TRP A 179 -2.59 -12.60 21.44
N ARG A 180 -3.53 -12.73 22.39
CA ARG A 180 -4.73 -11.85 22.47
C ARG A 180 -4.36 -10.39 22.73
N SER A 181 -3.25 -10.13 23.41
CA SER A 181 -2.75 -8.79 23.69
C SER A 181 -2.37 -8.02 22.43
N VAL A 182 -1.99 -8.70 21.36
CA VAL A 182 -1.74 -8.10 20.04
C VAL A 182 -2.99 -7.38 19.52
N PHE A 183 -4.16 -7.98 19.67
CA PHE A 183 -5.41 -7.38 19.23
C PHE A 183 -5.88 -6.27 20.16
N TRP A 184 -5.61 -6.35 21.46
CA TRP A 184 -5.85 -5.25 22.40
C TRP A 184 -4.95 -4.04 22.09
N PHE A 185 -3.68 -4.26 21.75
CA PHE A 185 -2.79 -3.21 21.27
C PHE A 185 -3.36 -2.53 20.02
N LEU A 186 -3.81 -3.29 19.02
CA LEU A 186 -4.42 -2.77 17.81
C LEU A 186 -5.72 -2.02 18.09
N THR A 187 -6.51 -2.45 19.10
CA THR A 187 -7.71 -1.77 19.54
C THR A 187 -7.40 -0.40 20.14
N ILE A 188 -6.42 -0.33 21.04
CA ILE A 188 -5.99 0.94 21.65
C ILE A 188 -5.44 1.89 20.58
N TYR A 189 -4.57 1.39 19.72
CA TYR A 189 -3.97 2.16 18.63
C TYR A 189 -5.03 2.67 17.63
N GLY A 190 -5.93 1.79 17.19
CA GLY A 190 -7.04 2.15 16.30
C GLY A 190 -8.03 3.12 16.96
N GLY A 191 -8.30 2.95 18.26
CA GLY A 191 -9.13 3.88 19.04
C GLY A 191 -8.53 5.28 19.11
N ALA A 192 -7.23 5.38 19.31
CA ALA A 192 -6.51 6.66 19.24
C ALA A 192 -6.62 7.30 17.85
N CYS A 193 -6.48 6.51 16.76
CA CYS A 193 -6.67 6.98 15.40
C CYS A 193 -8.10 7.51 15.18
N VAL A 194 -9.13 6.78 15.60
CA VAL A 194 -10.52 7.22 15.48
C VAL A 194 -10.73 8.53 16.23
N LEU A 195 -10.24 8.62 17.47
CA LEU A 195 -10.38 9.83 18.29
C LEU A 195 -9.75 11.05 17.59
N VAL A 196 -8.51 10.91 17.11
CA VAL A 196 -7.81 12.00 16.41
C VAL A 196 -8.54 12.40 15.13
N ILE A 197 -8.99 11.44 14.32
CA ILE A 197 -9.72 11.71 13.06
C ILE A 197 -11.06 12.39 13.36
N VAL A 198 -11.81 11.93 14.36
CA VAL A 198 -13.08 12.52 14.76
C VAL A 198 -12.90 13.95 15.24
N LEU A 199 -11.85 14.25 16.01
CA LEU A 199 -11.65 15.57 16.59
C LEU A 199 -10.99 16.55 15.61
N VAL A 200 -10.03 16.11 14.81
CA VAL A 200 -9.09 17.00 14.11
C VAL A 200 -9.24 16.96 12.59
N LEU A 201 -9.46 15.78 11.98
CA LEU A 201 -9.46 15.67 10.52
C LEU A 201 -10.64 16.44 9.90
N PRO A 202 -10.40 17.47 9.06
CA PRO A 202 -11.47 18.12 8.31
C PRO A 202 -11.95 17.25 7.15
N GLU A 203 -13.12 17.56 6.58
CA GLU A 203 -13.51 16.99 5.30
C GLU A 203 -12.65 17.63 4.18
N THR A 204 -12.14 16.80 3.28
CA THR A 204 -11.21 17.24 2.22
C THR A 204 -11.71 16.96 0.81
N LEU A 205 -12.81 16.21 0.67
CA LEU A 205 -13.35 15.83 -0.63
C LEU A 205 -13.77 17.07 -1.43
N ARG A 206 -13.09 17.33 -2.54
CA ARG A 206 -13.27 18.54 -3.35
C ARG A 206 -14.68 18.73 -3.91
N SER A 207 -15.40 17.65 -4.22
CA SER A 207 -16.80 17.73 -4.67
C SER A 207 -17.76 18.20 -3.56
N MET A 208 -17.34 18.14 -2.28
CA MET A 208 -18.13 18.59 -1.12
C MET A 208 -17.70 19.95 -0.57
N VAL A 209 -16.39 20.22 -0.55
CA VAL A 209 -15.82 21.41 0.11
C VAL A 209 -15.02 22.32 -0.84
N GLY A 210 -15.03 22.04 -2.15
CA GLY A 210 -14.30 22.83 -3.13
C GLY A 210 -12.78 22.82 -2.84
N ASN A 211 -12.18 24.00 -2.69
CA ASN A 211 -10.79 24.15 -2.27
C ASN A 211 -10.61 24.11 -0.72
N GLY A 212 -11.64 23.75 0.03
CA GLY A 212 -11.70 23.76 1.49
C GLY A 212 -12.45 24.95 2.08
N ALA A 213 -12.93 25.89 1.25
CA ALA A 213 -13.64 27.08 1.70
C ALA A 213 -15.15 26.83 1.93
N GLU A 214 -15.73 25.84 1.24
CA GLU A 214 -17.16 25.55 1.35
C GLU A 214 -17.48 24.74 2.62
N GLU A 215 -18.69 24.94 3.12
CA GLU A 215 -19.18 24.22 4.31
C GLU A 215 -19.59 22.80 3.95
N PRO A 216 -18.94 21.79 4.53
CA PRO A 216 -19.45 20.43 4.44
C PRO A 216 -20.76 20.32 5.24
N LYS A 217 -21.57 19.32 4.93
CA LYS A 217 -22.78 19.03 5.70
C LYS A 217 -22.43 18.82 7.19
N ARG A 218 -23.33 19.14 8.11
CA ARG A 218 -23.10 19.12 9.57
C ARG A 218 -22.45 17.83 10.07
N TYR A 219 -22.79 16.68 9.52
CA TYR A 219 -22.24 15.39 9.90
C TYR A 219 -20.77 15.20 9.47
N ALA A 220 -20.30 15.95 8.48
CA ALA A 220 -18.94 15.89 7.97
C ALA A 220 -18.00 16.94 8.61
N MET A 221 -18.49 17.80 9.49
CA MET A 221 -17.69 18.80 10.18
C MET A 221 -16.90 18.20 11.35
N SER A 222 -15.61 18.57 11.48
CA SER A 222 -14.85 18.23 12.69
C SER A 222 -15.09 19.25 13.79
N PRO A 223 -15.10 18.85 15.09
CA PRO A 223 -15.25 19.77 16.22
C PRO A 223 -14.20 20.88 16.23
N LEU A 224 -12.96 20.57 15.83
CA LEU A 224 -11.88 21.55 15.75
C LEU A 224 -12.12 22.58 14.65
N ALA A 225 -12.61 22.17 13.48
CA ALA A 225 -13.00 23.08 12.40
C ALA A 225 -14.14 24.00 12.83
N LEU A 226 -15.13 23.47 13.57
CA LEU A 226 -16.22 24.27 14.16
C LEU A 226 -15.70 25.31 15.17
N TYR A 227 -14.72 24.93 16.00
CA TYR A 227 -14.12 25.83 16.98
C TYR A 227 -13.29 26.95 16.34
N GLN A 228 -12.42 26.58 15.39
CA GLN A 228 -11.58 27.54 14.66
C GLN A 228 -12.43 28.52 13.86
N ARG A 229 -13.54 28.05 13.30
CA ARG A 229 -14.46 28.85 12.53
C ARG A 229 -15.23 29.89 13.40
N LYS A 230 -15.68 29.52 14.60
CA LYS A 230 -16.27 30.48 15.55
C LYS A 230 -15.29 31.62 15.83
N LYS A 231 -13.98 31.38 15.75
CA LYS A 231 -12.93 32.38 15.99
C LYS A 231 -12.66 33.28 14.76
N HIS A 232 -12.76 32.70 13.53
CA HIS A 232 -12.49 33.41 12.26
C HIS A 232 -13.73 34.02 11.61
N PHE A 233 -14.95 33.59 11.93
CA PHE A 233 -16.20 34.08 11.36
C PHE A 233 -16.50 35.58 11.70
N ARG A 234 -15.61 36.22 12.45
CA ARG A 234 -15.69 37.68 12.74
C ARG A 234 -15.00 38.55 11.70
N GLN A 235 -14.39 37.98 10.64
CA GLN A 235 -13.51 38.76 9.78
C GLN A 235 -13.78 38.53 8.29
N ASP A 236 -14.65 38.17 7.64
CA ASP A 236 -14.89 38.31 6.18
C ASP A 236 -16.07 37.47 5.67
N THR A 237 -17.24 38.13 5.69
CA THR A 237 -18.40 37.72 4.89
C THR A 237 -18.35 38.41 3.53
N ASN A 238 -17.78 37.80 2.54
CA ASN A 238 -18.09 38.05 1.16
C ASN A 238 -18.53 36.73 0.48
N PRO A 239 -19.84 36.48 0.31
CA PRO A 239 -20.37 35.28 -0.29
C PRO A 239 -20.49 35.44 -1.81
N SER A 240 -19.41 35.69 -2.49
CA SER A 240 -19.43 35.81 -3.95
C SER A 240 -18.27 35.10 -4.59
N ALA A 241 -18.44 33.82 -4.83
CA ALA A 241 -17.95 33.09 -5.98
C ALA A 241 -18.32 31.59 -5.85
N GLU A 242 -19.47 31.23 -6.38
CA GLU A 242 -19.76 29.83 -6.74
C GLU A 242 -18.70 29.38 -7.76
N GLY A 243 -17.65 28.73 -7.25
CA GLY A 243 -16.72 28.02 -8.10
C GLY A 243 -17.40 26.78 -8.64
N GLU A 244 -17.28 26.56 -9.93
CA GLU A 244 -17.77 25.36 -10.62
C GLU A 244 -17.32 24.10 -9.85
N LYS A 245 -18.29 23.40 -9.25
CA LYS A 245 -18.01 22.16 -8.54
C LYS A 245 -17.60 21.12 -9.58
N PRO A 246 -16.44 20.48 -9.43
CA PRO A 246 -16.14 19.37 -10.32
C PRO A 246 -17.26 18.34 -10.19
N ALA A 247 -17.87 17.98 -11.33
CA ALA A 247 -18.96 17.02 -11.36
C ALA A 247 -18.59 15.76 -10.57
N PRO A 248 -19.51 15.20 -9.77
CA PRO A 248 -19.22 13.99 -9.02
C PRO A 248 -18.79 12.90 -9.98
N LYS A 249 -17.53 12.48 -9.88
CA LYS A 249 -17.02 11.37 -10.71
C LYS A 249 -17.86 10.14 -10.43
N ARG A 250 -18.51 9.60 -11.46
CA ARG A 250 -19.15 8.29 -11.36
C ARG A 250 -18.07 7.29 -10.96
N THR A 251 -18.33 6.59 -9.86
CA THR A 251 -17.42 5.56 -9.35
C THR A 251 -17.38 4.40 -10.35
N ASP A 252 -16.26 4.22 -11.02
CA ASP A 252 -16.02 3.06 -11.87
C ASP A 252 -15.39 1.93 -11.03
N PHE A 253 -16.25 1.10 -10.43
CA PHE A 253 -15.81 -0.08 -9.67
C PHE A 253 -15.01 -1.07 -10.51
N LEU A 254 -15.23 -1.07 -11.82
CA LEU A 254 -14.56 -1.95 -12.76
C LEU A 254 -13.29 -1.35 -13.37
N GLY A 255 -12.99 -0.08 -13.05
CA GLY A 255 -11.79 0.61 -13.53
C GLY A 255 -10.52 -0.19 -13.30
N PRO A 256 -10.24 -0.67 -12.08
CA PRO A 256 -9.10 -1.53 -11.81
C PRO A 256 -9.08 -2.82 -12.62
N ALA A 257 -10.24 -3.47 -12.83
CA ALA A 257 -10.32 -4.68 -13.64
C ALA A 257 -10.12 -4.40 -15.13
N LYS A 258 -10.65 -3.28 -15.64
CA LYS A 258 -10.47 -2.90 -17.05
C LYS A 258 -9.01 -2.67 -17.43
N ILE A 259 -8.22 -2.08 -16.53
CA ILE A 259 -6.78 -1.86 -16.74
C ILE A 259 -6.02 -3.18 -16.91
N LEU A 260 -6.44 -4.25 -16.26
CA LEU A 260 -5.81 -5.58 -16.40
C LEU A 260 -5.99 -6.19 -17.79
N PHE A 261 -6.98 -5.78 -18.57
CA PHE A 261 -7.12 -6.24 -19.96
C PHE A 261 -6.08 -5.67 -20.91
N HIS A 262 -5.32 -4.66 -20.49
CA HIS A 262 -4.16 -4.20 -21.26
C HIS A 262 -2.98 -5.11 -21.03
N TRP A 263 -2.55 -5.84 -22.06
CA TRP A 263 -1.48 -6.85 -21.98
C TRP A 263 -0.18 -6.31 -21.38
N ASN A 264 0.18 -5.08 -21.71
CA ASN A 264 1.32 -4.37 -21.16
C ASN A 264 1.24 -4.26 -19.62
N THR A 265 0.10 -3.84 -19.10
CA THR A 265 -0.15 -3.69 -17.66
C THR A 265 -0.26 -5.05 -16.97
N PHE A 266 -0.92 -6.01 -17.61
CA PHE A 266 -1.09 -7.36 -17.08
C PHE A 266 0.26 -8.04 -16.83
N CYS A 267 1.18 -8.04 -17.82
CA CYS A 267 2.49 -8.66 -17.67
C CYS A 267 3.30 -8.07 -16.51
N ALA A 268 3.30 -6.74 -16.38
CA ALA A 268 4.03 -6.06 -15.30
C ALA A 268 3.43 -6.36 -13.93
N ILE A 269 2.09 -6.30 -13.80
CA ILE A 269 1.38 -6.56 -12.54
C ILE A 269 1.52 -8.02 -12.14
N PHE A 270 1.32 -8.96 -13.06
CA PHE A 270 1.38 -10.38 -12.77
C PHE A 270 2.79 -10.81 -12.36
N TYR A 271 3.80 -10.29 -13.04
CA TYR A 271 5.20 -10.51 -12.70
C TYR A 271 5.51 -10.13 -11.24
N VAL A 272 5.25 -8.89 -10.84
CA VAL A 272 5.55 -8.45 -9.46
C VAL A 272 4.64 -9.13 -8.43
N ALA A 273 3.42 -9.51 -8.81
CA ALA A 273 2.50 -10.19 -7.90
C ALA A 273 2.97 -11.61 -7.54
N VAL A 274 3.66 -12.30 -8.46
CA VAL A 274 4.29 -13.62 -8.16
C VAL A 274 5.47 -13.44 -7.19
N HIS A 275 6.31 -12.45 -7.39
CA HIS A 275 7.38 -12.10 -6.45
C HIS A 275 6.83 -11.73 -5.07
N TYR A 276 5.78 -10.93 -5.02
CA TYR A 276 5.07 -10.61 -3.78
C TYR A 276 4.49 -11.86 -3.10
N ALA A 277 3.93 -12.81 -3.87
CA ALA A 277 3.43 -14.06 -3.32
C ALA A 277 4.57 -14.89 -2.71
N ALA A 278 5.73 -14.95 -3.37
CA ALA A 278 6.92 -15.61 -2.83
C ALA A 278 7.38 -14.97 -1.52
N TRP A 279 7.44 -13.65 -1.46
CA TRP A 279 7.74 -12.91 -0.23
C TRP A 279 6.76 -13.24 0.89
N GLN A 280 5.45 -13.24 0.63
CA GLN A 280 4.42 -13.57 1.62
C GLN A 280 4.48 -15.03 2.07
N MET A 281 4.84 -15.97 1.19
CA MET A 281 5.08 -17.37 1.55
C MET A 281 6.23 -17.51 2.53
N VAL A 282 7.36 -16.82 2.30
CA VAL A 282 8.49 -16.83 3.23
C VAL A 282 8.10 -16.17 4.56
N LEU A 283 7.44 -15.00 4.56
CA LEU A 283 6.98 -14.33 5.78
C LEU A 283 6.11 -15.25 6.66
N THR A 284 5.19 -15.97 6.02
CA THR A 284 4.28 -16.90 6.73
C THR A 284 5.03 -18.12 7.25
N ALA A 285 5.94 -18.68 6.44
CA ALA A 285 6.69 -19.88 6.79
C ALA A 285 7.75 -19.62 7.88
N VAL A 286 8.42 -18.46 7.87
CA VAL A 286 9.48 -18.12 8.84
C VAL A 286 9.03 -18.32 10.27
N SER A 287 7.84 -17.83 10.64
CA SER A 287 7.33 -17.89 12.02
C SER A 287 7.25 -19.31 12.54
N VAL A 288 6.82 -20.24 11.71
CA VAL A 288 6.66 -21.66 12.08
C VAL A 288 7.99 -22.40 12.00
N LEU A 289 8.72 -22.24 10.87
CA LEU A 289 9.95 -22.98 10.61
C LEU A 289 11.06 -22.66 11.59
N VAL A 290 11.24 -21.37 11.91
CA VAL A 290 12.30 -20.94 12.84
C VAL A 290 11.98 -21.41 14.25
N LYS A 291 10.72 -21.36 14.69
CA LYS A 291 10.33 -21.87 15.99
C LYS A 291 10.56 -23.38 16.09
N GLN A 292 10.18 -24.15 15.06
CA GLN A 292 10.34 -25.60 15.04
C GLN A 292 11.79 -26.07 14.95
N LYS A 293 12.60 -25.41 14.10
CA LYS A 293 13.97 -25.87 13.80
C LYS A 293 15.00 -25.34 14.81
N TYR A 294 14.83 -24.09 15.29
CA TYR A 294 15.81 -23.42 16.15
C TYR A 294 15.30 -23.20 17.60
N HIS A 295 14.10 -23.69 17.93
CA HIS A 295 13.48 -23.57 19.27
C HIS A 295 13.45 -22.14 19.80
N THR A 296 13.17 -21.17 18.92
CA THR A 296 13.14 -19.75 19.26
C THR A 296 11.86 -19.33 19.98
N SER A 297 11.97 -18.32 20.86
CA SER A 297 10.81 -17.66 21.47
C SER A 297 10.11 -16.72 20.48
N GLU A 298 8.88 -16.30 20.79
CA GLU A 298 8.11 -15.34 19.98
C GLU A 298 8.86 -14.00 19.83
N ILE A 299 9.57 -13.56 20.88
CA ILE A 299 10.42 -12.35 20.81
C ILE A 299 11.55 -12.52 19.79
N GLN A 300 12.22 -13.66 19.80
CA GLN A 300 13.30 -13.94 18.84
C GLN A 300 12.78 -14.00 17.41
N VAL A 301 11.63 -14.62 17.19
CA VAL A 301 10.94 -14.59 15.90
C VAL A 301 10.64 -13.14 15.48
N GLY A 302 10.09 -12.32 16.35
CA GLY A 302 9.85 -10.91 16.10
C GLY A 302 11.12 -10.14 15.71
N LEU A 303 12.26 -10.40 16.38
CA LEU A 303 13.56 -9.79 16.06
C LEU A 303 14.10 -10.23 14.69
N ILE A 304 13.83 -11.48 14.27
CA ILE A 304 14.22 -11.94 12.94
C ILE A 304 13.46 -11.13 11.85
N PHE A 305 12.19 -10.83 12.09
CA PHE A 305 11.42 -9.97 11.17
C PHE A 305 11.97 -8.55 11.05
N LEU A 306 12.68 -8.05 12.07
CA LEU A 306 13.36 -6.76 12.00
C LEU A 306 14.39 -6.71 10.87
N ALA A 307 15.07 -7.84 10.58
CA ALA A 307 15.99 -7.92 9.45
C ALA A 307 15.26 -7.67 8.12
N ASN A 308 14.11 -8.28 7.90
CA ASN A 308 13.29 -8.05 6.71
C ASN A 308 12.80 -6.60 6.62
N GLY A 309 12.34 -6.04 7.74
CA GLY A 309 11.92 -4.64 7.82
C GLY A 309 13.06 -3.66 7.50
N ALA A 310 14.25 -3.89 8.06
CA ALA A 310 15.45 -3.08 7.79
C ALA A 310 15.84 -3.16 6.30
N GLY A 311 15.82 -4.37 5.72
CA GLY A 311 16.03 -4.57 4.29
C GLY A 311 15.03 -3.79 3.44
N SER A 312 13.75 -3.81 3.81
CA SER A 312 12.67 -3.09 3.12
C SER A 312 12.87 -1.57 3.15
N ILE A 313 13.29 -1.02 4.29
CA ILE A 313 13.57 0.41 4.44
C ILE A 313 14.75 0.82 3.55
N ILE A 314 15.86 0.07 3.61
CA ILE A 314 17.05 0.30 2.79
C ILE A 314 16.68 0.20 1.30
N GLY A 315 15.90 -0.82 0.93
CA GLY A 315 15.41 -1.02 -0.42
C GLY A 315 14.66 0.19 -0.96
N THR A 316 13.71 0.70 -0.20
CA THR A 316 12.92 1.87 -0.60
C THR A 316 13.79 3.11 -0.84
N VAL A 317 14.73 3.39 0.09
CA VAL A 317 15.60 4.58 -0.01
C VAL A 317 16.57 4.47 -1.19
N LEU A 318 17.20 3.32 -1.37
CA LEU A 318 18.19 3.12 -2.44
C LEU A 318 17.53 3.07 -3.81
N VAL A 319 16.43 2.33 -3.96
CA VAL A 319 15.74 2.20 -5.24
C VAL A 319 15.22 3.53 -5.77
N GLY A 320 14.68 4.41 -4.90
CA GLY A 320 14.25 5.73 -5.31
C GLY A 320 15.40 6.51 -6.00
N ARG A 321 16.58 6.52 -5.36
CA ARG A 321 17.77 7.18 -5.92
C ARG A 321 18.26 6.55 -7.25
N PHE A 322 18.22 5.22 -7.34
CA PHE A 322 18.61 4.52 -8.58
C PHE A 322 17.62 4.80 -9.72
N LEU A 323 16.32 4.78 -9.45
CA LEU A 323 15.28 5.08 -10.45
C LEU A 323 15.40 6.52 -10.98
N ASP A 324 15.65 7.49 -10.09
CA ASP A 324 15.83 8.89 -10.49
C ASP A 324 17.11 9.08 -11.30
N TYR A 325 18.20 8.42 -10.90
CA TYR A 325 19.47 8.49 -11.62
C TYR A 325 19.36 7.90 -13.04
N ASP A 326 18.79 6.68 -13.15
CA ASP A 326 18.62 6.01 -14.45
C ASP A 326 17.66 6.80 -15.37
N TYR A 327 16.55 7.32 -14.82
CA TYR A 327 15.62 8.17 -15.57
C TYR A 327 16.29 9.41 -16.13
N ARG A 328 16.99 10.18 -15.29
CA ARG A 328 17.71 11.39 -15.73
C ARG A 328 18.82 11.08 -16.73
N ARG A 329 19.52 9.94 -16.56
CA ARG A 329 20.57 9.49 -17.48
C ARG A 329 20.03 9.19 -18.88
N ILE A 330 18.89 8.49 -18.95
CA ILE A 330 18.27 8.12 -20.22
C ILE A 330 17.62 9.34 -20.85
N LEU A 331 16.91 10.18 -20.10
CA LEU A 331 16.32 11.42 -20.59
C LEU A 331 17.36 12.32 -21.27
N ARG A 332 18.57 12.46 -20.69
CA ARG A 332 19.69 13.21 -21.30
C ARG A 332 20.13 12.62 -22.64
N LYS A 333 20.08 11.28 -22.82
CA LYS A 333 20.43 10.65 -24.10
C LYS A 333 19.44 10.98 -25.22
N TYR A 334 18.19 11.28 -24.86
CA TYR A 334 17.13 11.65 -25.82
C TYR A 334 16.89 13.16 -25.88
N GLY A 335 17.89 13.97 -25.47
CA GLY A 335 17.85 15.42 -25.60
C GLY A 335 16.83 16.13 -24.70
N GLY A 336 16.36 15.48 -23.65
CA GLY A 336 15.34 16.02 -22.75
C GLY A 336 13.90 15.82 -23.23
N ASP A 337 13.69 15.11 -24.33
CA ASP A 337 12.37 14.84 -24.88
C ASP A 337 11.77 13.57 -24.25
N GLU A 338 10.81 13.75 -23.33
CA GLU A 338 10.11 12.66 -22.64
C GLU A 338 9.25 11.81 -23.59
N GLN A 339 8.74 12.40 -24.68
CA GLN A 339 7.86 11.68 -25.62
C GLN A 339 8.62 10.66 -26.47
N ARG A 340 9.91 10.92 -26.72
CA ARG A 340 10.79 10.01 -27.48
C ARG A 340 11.50 8.98 -26.61
N MET A 341 11.44 9.13 -25.30
CA MET A 341 12.15 8.26 -24.38
C MET A 341 11.41 6.92 -24.20
N PRO A 342 12.07 5.76 -24.37
CA PRO A 342 11.50 4.46 -24.05
C PRO A 342 11.40 4.29 -22.53
N ILE A 343 10.22 4.58 -21.97
CA ILE A 343 9.93 4.53 -20.52
C ILE A 343 10.21 3.12 -19.96
N GLU A 344 9.91 2.08 -20.72
CA GLU A 344 10.14 0.70 -20.40
C GLU A 344 11.62 0.45 -20.08
N LYS A 345 12.52 0.89 -20.94
CA LYS A 345 13.97 0.74 -20.73
C LYS A 345 14.49 1.65 -19.60
N ALA A 346 13.86 2.80 -19.39
CA ALA A 346 14.26 3.73 -18.36
C ALA A 346 13.89 3.24 -16.95
N ARG A 347 12.73 2.62 -16.81
CA ARG A 347 12.21 2.20 -15.50
C ARG A 347 12.49 0.71 -15.19
N LEU A 348 12.43 -0.19 -16.17
CA LEU A 348 12.54 -1.63 -15.93
C LEU A 348 13.98 -2.17 -15.98
N ARG A 349 14.98 -1.33 -16.23
CA ARG A 349 16.37 -1.77 -16.34
C ARG A 349 16.89 -2.51 -15.12
N THR A 350 16.53 -2.08 -13.91
CA THR A 350 17.01 -2.65 -12.64
C THR A 350 16.17 -3.83 -12.16
N VAL A 351 15.07 -4.16 -12.82
CA VAL A 351 14.17 -5.26 -12.46
C VAL A 351 14.91 -6.59 -12.29
N TRP A 352 15.85 -6.87 -13.21
CA TRP A 352 16.64 -8.10 -13.20
C TRP A 352 17.49 -8.27 -11.94
N LEU A 353 18.10 -7.19 -11.48
CA LEU A 353 18.94 -7.21 -10.29
C LEU A 353 18.11 -7.59 -9.07
N TRP A 354 16.96 -6.92 -8.88
CA TRP A 354 16.10 -7.15 -7.72
C TRP A 354 15.45 -8.53 -7.76
N SER A 355 14.98 -8.95 -8.93
CA SER A 355 14.44 -10.31 -9.12
C SER A 355 15.48 -11.38 -8.84
N ALA A 356 16.71 -11.25 -9.37
CA ALA A 356 17.79 -12.20 -9.12
C ALA A 356 18.15 -12.28 -7.62
N LEU A 357 18.27 -11.13 -6.94
CA LEU A 357 18.53 -11.10 -5.50
C LEU A 357 17.42 -11.79 -4.70
N GLU A 358 16.16 -11.56 -5.09
CA GLU A 358 15.01 -12.20 -4.44
C GLU A 358 15.03 -13.72 -4.66
N CYS A 359 15.21 -14.18 -5.90
CA CYS A 359 15.31 -15.61 -6.24
C CYS A 359 16.43 -16.31 -5.47
N VAL A 360 17.62 -15.72 -5.44
CA VAL A 360 18.77 -16.27 -4.71
C VAL A 360 18.49 -16.32 -3.21
N SER A 361 17.89 -15.27 -2.65
CA SER A 361 17.56 -15.21 -1.22
C SER A 361 16.54 -16.27 -0.84
N VAL A 362 15.48 -16.45 -1.63
CA VAL A 362 14.42 -17.45 -1.41
C VAL A 362 15.01 -18.87 -1.47
N LEU A 363 15.86 -19.14 -2.47
CA LEU A 363 16.50 -20.46 -2.66
C LEU A 363 17.42 -20.80 -1.48
N ILE A 364 18.32 -19.88 -1.12
CA ILE A 364 19.28 -20.10 -0.02
C ILE A 364 18.53 -20.22 1.30
N PHE A 365 17.49 -19.37 1.54
CA PHE A 365 16.66 -19.47 2.73
C PHE A 365 16.03 -20.86 2.86
N GLY A 366 15.44 -21.39 1.81
CA GLY A 366 14.80 -22.71 1.82
C GLY A 366 15.75 -23.82 2.23
N TRP A 367 16.92 -23.91 1.61
CA TRP A 367 17.90 -24.94 1.89
C TRP A 367 18.61 -24.79 3.22
N THR A 368 18.90 -23.56 3.65
CA THR A 368 19.56 -23.30 4.96
C THR A 368 18.68 -23.65 6.14
N VAL A 369 17.37 -23.37 6.04
CA VAL A 369 16.40 -23.79 7.07
C VAL A 369 16.18 -25.29 7.04
N ASP A 370 16.10 -25.91 5.86
CA ASP A 370 15.92 -27.36 5.71
C ASP A 370 17.07 -28.13 6.36
N GLN A 371 18.30 -27.75 6.07
CA GLN A 371 19.52 -28.37 6.59
C GLN A 371 19.84 -27.96 8.04
N GLY A 372 19.14 -26.98 8.61
CA GLY A 372 19.40 -26.52 9.99
C GLY A 372 20.77 -25.83 10.15
N VAL A 373 21.18 -25.07 9.15
CA VAL A 373 22.41 -24.27 9.19
C VAL A 373 22.28 -23.18 10.26
N HIS A 374 23.40 -22.61 10.74
CA HIS A 374 23.38 -21.56 11.76
C HIS A 374 22.38 -20.43 11.42
N ILE A 375 21.58 -20.03 12.37
CA ILE A 375 20.42 -19.12 12.22
C ILE A 375 20.77 -17.78 11.55
N SER A 376 22.04 -17.33 11.63
CA SER A 376 22.48 -16.09 11.00
C SER A 376 22.29 -16.10 9.46
N VAL A 377 22.41 -17.27 8.81
CA VAL A 377 22.30 -17.38 7.35
C VAL A 377 20.86 -17.11 6.89
N PRO A 378 19.82 -17.79 7.43
CA PRO A 378 18.43 -17.44 7.15
C PRO A 378 18.08 -15.97 7.44
N ILE A 379 18.66 -15.37 8.51
CA ILE A 379 18.41 -13.96 8.85
C ILE A 379 18.97 -13.03 7.78
N ILE A 380 20.19 -13.28 7.28
CA ILE A 380 20.79 -12.49 6.19
C ILE A 380 19.95 -12.65 4.91
N CYS A 381 19.54 -13.87 4.57
CA CYS A 381 18.66 -14.09 3.42
C CYS A 381 17.34 -13.35 3.57
N PHE A 382 16.77 -13.32 4.76
CA PHE A 382 15.51 -12.63 5.06
C PHE A 382 15.65 -11.09 4.97
N PHE A 383 16.79 -10.53 5.33
CA PHE A 383 17.13 -9.13 5.11
C PHE A 383 17.20 -8.80 3.62
N VAL A 384 17.96 -9.61 2.83
CA VAL A 384 18.11 -9.39 1.38
C VAL A 384 16.77 -9.57 0.66
N LEU A 385 15.95 -10.52 1.10
CA LEU A 385 14.60 -10.75 0.59
C LEU A 385 13.71 -9.50 0.76
N GLY A 386 13.68 -8.90 1.95
CA GLY A 386 12.92 -7.66 2.19
C GLY A 386 13.40 -6.50 1.32
N TRP A 387 14.72 -6.37 1.19
CA TRP A 387 15.32 -5.37 0.30
C TRP A 387 14.90 -5.58 -1.16
N ALA A 388 15.06 -6.77 -1.70
CA ALA A 388 14.79 -7.08 -3.10
C ALA A 388 13.30 -6.97 -3.44
N ALA A 389 12.40 -7.54 -2.61
CA ALA A 389 10.96 -7.55 -2.84
C ALA A 389 10.36 -6.14 -2.88
N ILE A 390 10.70 -5.29 -1.90
CA ILE A 390 10.21 -3.88 -1.86
C ILE A 390 10.82 -3.07 -3.00
N SER A 391 12.07 -3.33 -3.36
CA SER A 391 12.73 -2.68 -4.50
C SER A 391 12.02 -2.99 -5.81
N LEU A 392 11.74 -4.28 -6.06
CA LEU A 392 11.02 -4.72 -7.24
C LEU A 392 9.60 -4.12 -7.31
N GLN A 393 8.88 -4.13 -6.19
CA GLN A 393 7.55 -3.54 -6.11
C GLN A 393 7.57 -2.03 -6.41
N SER A 394 8.56 -1.29 -5.91
CA SER A 394 8.71 0.14 -6.14
C SER A 394 8.97 0.46 -7.61
N VAL A 395 9.84 -0.33 -8.27
CA VAL A 395 10.14 -0.20 -9.71
C VAL A 395 8.87 -0.36 -10.55
N ILE A 396 8.14 -1.45 -10.35
CA ILE A 396 6.93 -1.73 -11.13
C ILE A 396 5.80 -0.75 -10.82
N SER A 397 5.62 -0.35 -9.56
CA SER A 397 4.63 0.65 -9.18
C SER A 397 4.89 2.00 -9.86
N THR A 398 6.14 2.45 -9.88
CA THR A 398 6.54 3.69 -10.57
C THR A 398 6.30 3.58 -12.07
N TYR A 399 6.70 2.47 -12.69
CA TYR A 399 6.45 2.20 -14.10
C TYR A 399 4.95 2.25 -14.46
N LEU A 400 4.09 1.62 -13.65
CA LEU A 400 2.65 1.62 -13.87
C LEU A 400 2.03 3.03 -13.78
N VAL A 401 2.50 3.85 -12.85
CA VAL A 401 2.06 5.25 -12.72
C VAL A 401 2.49 6.06 -13.94
N ASP A 402 3.70 5.84 -14.43
CA ASP A 402 4.24 6.56 -15.59
C ASP A 402 3.52 6.19 -16.91
N ILE A 403 3.06 4.95 -17.09
CA ILE A 403 2.31 4.55 -18.31
C ILE A 403 0.81 4.83 -18.24
N HIS A 404 0.27 5.12 -17.05
CA HIS A 404 -1.14 5.39 -16.82
C HIS A 404 -1.35 6.75 -16.13
N HIS A 405 -0.79 7.84 -16.67
CA HIS A 405 -0.85 9.18 -16.07
C HIS A 405 -2.26 9.64 -15.68
N THR A 406 -3.26 9.36 -16.52
CA THR A 406 -4.66 9.78 -16.32
C THR A 406 -5.42 8.83 -15.36
N GLN A 407 -4.98 7.58 -15.23
CA GLN A 407 -5.64 6.51 -14.49
C GLN A 407 -4.72 5.86 -13.45
N SER A 408 -3.72 6.59 -12.94
CA SER A 408 -2.71 6.07 -12.01
C SER A 408 -3.30 5.44 -10.75
N ALA A 409 -4.39 6.00 -10.23
CA ALA A 409 -5.10 5.44 -9.07
C ALA A 409 -5.70 4.05 -9.36
N SER A 410 -6.32 3.88 -10.53
CA SER A 410 -6.88 2.58 -10.95
C SER A 410 -5.77 1.56 -11.23
N ALA A 411 -4.64 1.98 -11.80
CA ALA A 411 -3.48 1.13 -12.04
C ALA A 411 -2.86 0.63 -10.73
N THR A 412 -2.72 1.51 -9.73
CA THR A 412 -2.23 1.14 -8.39
C THR A 412 -3.22 0.22 -7.67
N ALA A 413 -4.52 0.45 -7.81
CA ALA A 413 -5.55 -0.44 -7.25
C ALA A 413 -5.52 -1.83 -7.89
N SER A 414 -5.31 -1.92 -9.22
CA SER A 414 -5.15 -3.19 -9.94
C SER A 414 -3.92 -3.96 -9.45
N LEU A 415 -2.80 -3.28 -9.29
CA LEU A 415 -1.57 -3.86 -8.72
C LEU A 415 -1.84 -4.41 -7.32
N ASN A 416 -2.48 -3.64 -6.45
CA ASN A 416 -2.80 -4.06 -5.09
C ASN A 416 -3.71 -5.29 -5.07
N LEU A 417 -4.74 -5.31 -5.91
CA LEU A 417 -5.69 -6.42 -6.00
C LEU A 417 -4.99 -7.73 -6.40
N VAL A 418 -4.25 -7.72 -7.52
CA VAL A 418 -3.62 -8.92 -8.05
C VAL A 418 -2.53 -9.43 -7.12
N ARG A 419 -1.67 -8.55 -6.57
CA ARG A 419 -0.63 -8.96 -5.63
C ARG A 419 -1.19 -9.58 -4.35
N CYS A 420 -2.28 -9.03 -3.82
CA CYS A 420 -2.91 -9.56 -2.62
C CYS A 420 -3.59 -10.91 -2.88
N LEU A 421 -4.24 -11.09 -4.04
CA LEU A 421 -4.88 -12.35 -4.40
C LEU A 421 -3.83 -13.45 -4.65
N LEU A 422 -2.74 -13.18 -5.37
CA LEU A 422 -1.65 -14.15 -5.56
C LEU A 422 -0.91 -14.42 -4.24
N GLY A 423 -0.68 -13.38 -3.42
CA GLY A 423 -0.13 -13.55 -2.08
C GLY A 423 -0.99 -14.45 -1.20
N ALA A 424 -2.31 -14.27 -1.25
CA ALA A 424 -3.27 -15.12 -0.55
C ALA A 424 -3.18 -16.58 -1.02
N GLY A 425 -3.13 -16.82 -2.33
CA GLY A 425 -2.91 -18.15 -2.89
C GLY A 425 -1.60 -18.79 -2.39
N GLY A 426 -0.51 -18.02 -2.41
CA GLY A 426 0.79 -18.47 -1.90
C GLY A 426 0.75 -18.85 -0.42
N THR A 427 0.20 -17.99 0.44
CA THR A 427 0.08 -18.26 1.89
C THR A 427 -0.80 -19.46 2.22
N ALA A 428 -1.82 -19.74 1.40
CA ALA A 428 -2.66 -20.94 1.56
C ALA A 428 -1.91 -22.23 1.23
N VAL A 429 -1.04 -22.18 0.22
CA VAL A 429 -0.39 -23.37 -0.36
C VAL A 429 0.95 -23.70 0.33
N VAL A 430 1.63 -22.72 0.94
CA VAL A 430 2.98 -22.89 1.51
C VAL A 430 3.05 -23.99 2.57
N GLY A 431 2.10 -24.07 3.49
CA GLY A 431 2.07 -25.09 4.53
C GLY A 431 1.93 -26.51 3.96
N PRO A 432 0.88 -26.79 3.16
CA PRO A 432 0.75 -28.08 2.45
C PRO A 432 1.96 -28.49 1.60
N LEU A 433 2.57 -27.53 0.89
CA LEU A 433 3.79 -27.81 0.08
C LEU A 433 4.97 -28.23 0.95
N ILE A 434 5.25 -27.51 2.03
CA ILE A 434 6.34 -27.83 2.95
C ILE A 434 6.16 -29.24 3.53
N ASN A 435 4.92 -29.61 3.89
CA ASN A 435 4.61 -30.92 4.41
C ASN A 435 4.76 -32.05 3.36
N SER A 436 4.56 -31.76 2.06
CA SER A 436 4.59 -32.75 0.99
C SER A 436 5.97 -32.96 0.41
N ILE A 437 6.73 -31.87 0.18
CA ILE A 437 8.00 -31.89 -0.56
C ILE A 437 9.19 -31.30 0.21
N HIS A 438 9.04 -31.09 1.52
CA HIS A 438 10.02 -30.46 2.41
C HIS A 438 10.33 -29.00 2.08
N VAL A 439 11.03 -28.33 3.00
CA VAL A 439 11.30 -26.87 2.94
C VAL A 439 12.15 -26.51 1.72
N GLY A 440 13.30 -27.19 1.54
CA GLY A 440 14.24 -26.90 0.46
C GLY A 440 13.60 -26.99 -0.93
N TRP A 441 12.86 -28.07 -1.19
CA TRP A 441 12.21 -28.27 -2.49
C TRP A 441 11.04 -27.32 -2.73
N THR A 442 10.29 -26.95 -1.67
CA THR A 442 9.20 -25.95 -1.76
C THR A 442 9.73 -24.62 -2.28
N PHE A 443 10.83 -24.12 -1.69
CA PHE A 443 11.40 -22.83 -2.11
C PHE A 443 12.19 -22.93 -3.41
N THR A 444 12.70 -24.11 -3.78
CA THR A 444 13.29 -24.38 -5.11
C THR A 444 12.22 -24.31 -6.20
N LEU A 445 11.07 -24.98 -6.00
CA LEU A 445 9.93 -24.90 -6.92
C LEU A 445 9.45 -23.46 -7.10
N LEU A 446 9.32 -22.73 -6.00
CA LEU A 446 8.90 -21.32 -6.01
C LEU A 446 9.88 -20.44 -6.79
N THR A 447 11.19 -20.62 -6.56
CA THR A 447 12.23 -19.91 -7.31
C THR A 447 12.18 -20.26 -8.80
N GLY A 448 11.92 -21.52 -9.15
CA GLY A 448 11.73 -21.95 -10.53
C GLY A 448 10.56 -21.23 -11.22
N ILE A 449 9.42 -21.11 -10.53
CA ILE A 449 8.25 -20.34 -11.01
C ILE A 449 8.63 -18.88 -11.22
N MET A 450 9.31 -18.25 -10.26
CA MET A 450 9.76 -16.85 -10.36
C MET A 450 10.67 -16.63 -11.57
N LEU A 451 11.61 -17.55 -11.83
CA LEU A 451 12.53 -17.48 -12.97
C LEU A 451 11.80 -17.64 -14.31
N VAL A 452 10.89 -18.60 -14.42
CA VAL A 452 10.09 -18.81 -15.65
C VAL A 452 9.26 -17.57 -15.95
N LEU A 453 8.60 -17.02 -14.93
CA LEU A 453 7.81 -15.80 -15.07
C LEU A 453 8.66 -14.53 -15.23
N GLY A 454 9.95 -14.58 -14.95
CA GLY A 454 10.94 -13.58 -15.35
C GLY A 454 10.92 -13.30 -16.85
N GLY A 455 10.52 -14.29 -17.68
CA GLY A 455 10.24 -14.10 -19.10
C GLY A 455 9.22 -13.01 -19.41
N LEU A 456 8.22 -12.77 -18.52
CA LEU A 456 7.27 -11.69 -18.68
C LEU A 456 7.92 -10.31 -18.62
N ALA A 457 8.91 -10.13 -17.73
CA ALA A 457 9.66 -8.88 -17.66
C ALA A 457 10.51 -8.65 -18.93
N LEU A 458 11.08 -9.73 -19.52
CA LEU A 458 11.77 -9.67 -20.82
C LEU A 458 10.80 -9.21 -21.91
N VAL A 459 9.67 -9.89 -22.02
CA VAL A 459 8.63 -9.55 -23.00
C VAL A 459 8.19 -8.08 -22.85
N GLN A 460 8.06 -7.63 -21.61
CA GLN A 460 7.68 -6.24 -21.31
C GLN A 460 8.74 -5.24 -21.76
N ILE A 461 10.03 -5.52 -21.55
CA ILE A 461 11.12 -4.64 -21.96
C ILE A 461 11.29 -4.62 -23.49
N MET A 462 11.01 -5.74 -24.17
CA MET A 462 11.17 -5.88 -25.62
C MET A 462 9.99 -5.31 -26.40
N PHE A 463 8.77 -5.54 -25.95
CA PHE A 463 7.53 -5.25 -26.69
C PHE A 463 6.66 -4.15 -26.07
N GLY A 464 6.94 -3.73 -24.84
CA GLY A 464 6.10 -2.77 -24.10
C GLY A 464 5.93 -1.44 -24.81
N ASP A 465 6.99 -0.91 -25.41
CA ASP A 465 6.96 0.34 -26.18
C ASP A 465 6.03 0.22 -27.40
N ALA A 466 6.13 -0.87 -28.15
CA ALA A 466 5.25 -1.12 -29.31
C ALA A 466 3.77 -1.25 -28.91
N TRP A 467 3.48 -1.87 -27.77
CA TRP A 467 2.11 -2.00 -27.26
C TRP A 467 1.55 -0.66 -26.77
N ARG A 468 2.39 0.18 -26.16
CA ARG A 468 2.01 1.53 -25.72
C ARG A 468 1.66 2.41 -26.93
N GLN A 469 2.52 2.44 -27.95
CA GLN A 469 2.29 3.22 -29.18
C GLN A 469 1.02 2.79 -29.91
N ARG A 470 0.73 1.48 -29.99
CA ARG A 470 -0.52 0.98 -30.58
C ARG A 470 -1.75 1.42 -29.80
N ARG A 471 -1.66 1.49 -28.46
CA ARG A 471 -2.76 1.96 -27.61
C ARG A 471 -3.04 3.44 -27.84
N GLU A 472 -1.99 4.26 -27.85
CA GLU A 472 -2.08 5.70 -28.10
C GLU A 472 -2.67 6.00 -29.48
N HIS A 473 -2.35 5.19 -30.48
CA HIS A 473 -2.91 5.33 -31.83
C HIS A 473 -4.39 4.95 -31.91
N ASN A 474 -4.85 3.97 -31.15
CA ASN A 474 -6.22 3.47 -31.17
C ASN A 474 -7.19 4.24 -30.26
N SER A 475 -6.71 5.16 -29.43
CA SER A 475 -7.51 5.97 -28.50
C SER A 475 -7.25 7.47 -28.69
N PRO A 476 -7.65 8.08 -29.81
CA PRO A 476 -7.41 9.50 -30.09
C PRO A 476 -8.05 10.47 -29.08
N SER A 477 -9.18 10.07 -28.45
CA SER A 477 -9.92 10.88 -27.48
C SER A 477 -9.18 11.09 -26.15
N GLU A 478 -8.21 10.24 -25.79
CA GLU A 478 -7.36 10.43 -24.60
C GLU A 478 -6.27 11.49 -24.85
N MET A 479 -5.89 11.73 -26.10
CA MET A 479 -4.86 12.72 -26.47
C MET A 479 -5.38 14.18 -26.52
N GLU A 480 -6.67 14.40 -26.80
CA GLU A 480 -7.23 15.77 -26.75
C GLU A 480 -7.27 16.32 -25.33
N GLY A 481 -7.46 15.46 -24.32
CA GLY A 481 -7.37 15.84 -22.90
C GLY A 481 -5.95 16.21 -22.44
N GLN A 482 -4.90 15.74 -23.13
CA GLN A 482 -3.50 16.03 -22.80
C GLN A 482 -2.97 17.33 -23.46
N ARG A 483 -3.56 17.79 -24.57
CA ARG A 483 -3.18 19.03 -25.23
C ARG A 483 -3.75 20.28 -24.57
N ASN A 484 -4.77 20.12 -23.73
CA ASN A 484 -5.49 21.24 -23.06
C ASN A 484 -5.17 21.34 -21.55
N VAL A 485 -4.10 20.72 -21.08
CA VAL A 485 -3.56 20.82 -19.72
C VAL A 485 -2.09 21.25 -19.76
#